data_34e8c493c0d3f59870be97713da00fbb
#
_entry.id   34e8c493c0d3f59870be97713da00fbb
#
_cell.length_a   1.000
_cell.length_b   1.000
_cell.length_c   1.000
_cell.angle_alpha   90.00
_cell.angle_beta   90.00
_cell.angle_gamma   90.00
#
_symmetry.space_group_name_H-M   'P 1'
#
loop_
_entity.id
_entity.type
_entity.pdbx_description
1 polymer ?
#
loop_
_entity_poly.entity_id
_entity_poly.type
_entity_poly.pdbx_seq_one_letter_code
_entity_poly.pdbx_strand_id
1 'polypeptide(L)'
;MTRPNLLFLFSDQHARRVAGCYGDPASPTPNLDRLASQGVAFDNAYCPSPLCVPSRMAMLTGRHPFEQECWTNDDYLRSDAATWLHSAGAAGYRPVLAGRLHSMGPDQLHGYAQRMVGDHSPNWGGVPRHDLGVLDKANDPWRESLERSGIGQSAYQVKDVETASAACDFLHAIGEARHGGDRAPFCLTVGFLLPHPPYVAWREDYARFAGRVPPLAHPAPPTPPHPWERWWRESRDIADVGAPVIERARTAYYGLVWRLDALIGDVLGCLADEGLDDDTLIVYTTDHGDQLGERGLWWKHTLYEDSVRVPLVLRWPERIPAGERRVQVVDLLDVAATMAAALGGPPLPFGHGRDLMPIIRNARAPWLDEVFSEHCTDTVPAWTGGRSVQQRMVRSGDWKLVYSHGYAPQLFDLAHDPDERHDLAGERQHAVTRDALFRRVLDGWDPDRIASRIAERRREKNVLDAWARSVRPDDDFRWQLLPEHNRLEPVPD
;
A
#
# COMPACT_ATOMS: atom_id res chain seq x y z
N MET A 1 20.71 22.90 -13.75
CA MET A 1 19.35 22.41 -13.86
C MET A 1 18.61 22.85 -12.62
N THR A 2 17.41 23.38 -12.72
CA THR A 2 16.55 23.67 -11.57
C THR A 2 16.20 22.35 -10.88
N ARG A 3 16.23 22.33 -9.55
CA ARG A 3 15.80 21.15 -8.77
C ARG A 3 14.29 21.00 -8.91
N PRO A 4 13.75 19.78 -9.18
CA PRO A 4 12.32 19.56 -9.34
C PRO A 4 11.57 19.70 -8.02
N ASN A 5 10.26 19.95 -8.11
CA ASN A 5 9.36 19.63 -7.00
C ASN A 5 9.02 18.14 -7.01
N LEU A 6 8.58 17.62 -5.88
CA LEU A 6 8.00 16.29 -5.75
C LEU A 6 6.61 16.37 -5.11
N LEU A 7 5.62 15.78 -5.77
CA LEU A 7 4.32 15.46 -5.21
C LEU A 7 4.17 13.94 -5.19
N PHE A 8 4.21 13.34 -4.01
CA PHE A 8 4.00 11.90 -3.80
C PHE A 8 2.61 11.65 -3.24
N LEU A 9 1.72 11.08 -4.05
CA LEU A 9 0.35 10.69 -3.73
C LEU A 9 0.35 9.21 -3.33
N PHE A 10 0.04 8.89 -2.08
CA PHE A 10 0.18 7.56 -1.52
C PHE A 10 -1.11 7.13 -0.84
N SER A 11 -1.83 6.17 -1.44
CA SER A 11 -3.07 5.63 -0.90
C SER A 11 -2.83 4.40 0.00
N ASP A 12 -3.91 3.85 0.58
CA ASP A 12 -3.88 2.63 1.39
C ASP A 12 -4.82 1.58 0.79
N GLN A 13 -4.28 0.41 0.45
CA GLN A 13 -5.09 -0.76 0.04
C GLN A 13 -5.83 -0.59 -1.30
N HIS A 14 -5.27 0.16 -2.27
CA HIS A 14 -5.88 0.32 -3.59
C HIS A 14 -5.62 -0.92 -4.47
N ALA A 15 -6.63 -1.74 -4.69
CA ALA A 15 -6.57 -2.86 -5.62
C ALA A 15 -6.30 -2.36 -7.05
N ARG A 16 -5.16 -2.70 -7.62
CA ARG A 16 -4.72 -2.24 -8.95
C ARG A 16 -5.78 -2.44 -10.04
N ARG A 17 -6.51 -3.55 -9.98
CA ARG A 17 -7.55 -3.87 -10.95
C ARG A 17 -8.77 -2.93 -10.88
N VAL A 18 -8.96 -2.18 -9.79
CA VAL A 18 -10.08 -1.23 -9.62
C VAL A 18 -9.61 0.17 -9.98
N ALA A 19 -9.19 0.35 -11.23
CA ALA A 19 -8.81 1.64 -11.80
C ALA A 19 -8.92 1.61 -13.32
N GLY A 20 -9.43 2.69 -13.91
CA GLY A 20 -9.64 2.84 -15.37
C GLY A 20 -8.33 2.69 -16.14
N CYS A 21 -7.24 3.35 -15.69
CA CYS A 21 -5.92 3.26 -16.32
C CYS A 21 -5.31 1.84 -16.27
N TYR A 22 -5.87 0.94 -15.49
CA TYR A 22 -5.49 -0.49 -15.47
C TYR A 22 -6.55 -1.39 -16.10
N GLY A 23 -7.52 -0.82 -16.81
CA GLY A 23 -8.42 -1.56 -17.68
C GLY A 23 -9.76 -1.97 -17.06
N ASP A 24 -10.13 -1.47 -15.88
CA ASP A 24 -11.46 -1.71 -15.33
C ASP A 24 -12.48 -0.72 -15.94
N PRO A 25 -13.37 -1.17 -16.83
CA PRO A 25 -14.36 -0.28 -17.43
C PRO A 25 -15.45 0.17 -16.45
N ALA A 26 -15.60 -0.54 -15.34
CA ALA A 26 -16.59 -0.24 -14.30
C ALA A 26 -16.07 0.77 -13.28
N SER A 27 -14.74 0.98 -13.19
CA SER A 27 -14.11 1.90 -12.27
C SER A 27 -13.39 3.03 -12.99
N PRO A 28 -14.11 4.01 -13.55
CA PRO A 28 -13.47 5.20 -14.09
C PRO A 28 -12.75 5.96 -12.96
N THR A 29 -11.48 6.25 -13.18
CA THR A 29 -10.64 7.03 -12.28
C THR A 29 -10.07 8.21 -13.05
N PRO A 30 -10.91 9.21 -13.41
CA PRO A 30 -10.56 10.20 -14.44
C PRO A 30 -9.29 10.99 -14.14
N ASN A 31 -8.95 11.21 -12.88
CA ASN A 31 -7.75 11.94 -12.50
C ASN A 31 -6.49 11.05 -12.60
N LEU A 32 -6.57 9.81 -12.15
CA LEU A 32 -5.49 8.83 -12.33
C LEU A 32 -5.34 8.43 -13.80
N ASP A 33 -6.45 8.29 -14.53
CA ASP A 33 -6.44 7.99 -15.97
C ASP A 33 -5.74 9.12 -16.75
N ARG A 34 -6.05 10.39 -16.39
CA ARG A 34 -5.37 11.57 -16.95
C ARG A 34 -3.89 11.58 -16.57
N LEU A 35 -3.54 11.31 -15.31
CA LEU A 35 -2.15 11.23 -14.85
C LEU A 35 -1.37 10.16 -15.65
N ALA A 36 -1.94 8.98 -15.83
CA ALA A 36 -1.37 7.90 -16.61
C ALA A 36 -1.22 8.26 -18.11
N SER A 37 -2.20 8.97 -18.69
CA SER A 37 -2.13 9.43 -20.09
C SER A 37 -1.07 10.51 -20.32
N GLN A 38 -0.67 11.24 -19.28
CA GLN A 38 0.33 12.29 -19.31
C GLN A 38 1.71 11.83 -18.79
N GLY A 39 1.84 10.57 -18.41
CA GLY A 39 3.04 10.02 -17.82
C GLY A 39 3.27 8.56 -18.21
N VAL A 40 3.84 7.80 -17.30
CA VAL A 40 4.16 6.39 -17.46
C VAL A 40 3.43 5.58 -16.38
N ALA A 41 2.66 4.57 -16.79
CA ALA A 41 2.06 3.59 -15.90
C ALA A 41 2.84 2.26 -15.94
N PHE A 42 3.08 1.67 -14.79
CA PHE A 42 3.74 0.37 -14.67
C PHE A 42 2.72 -0.75 -14.53
N ASP A 43 2.84 -1.77 -15.39
CA ASP A 43 1.95 -2.94 -15.34
C ASP A 43 2.27 -3.87 -14.19
N ASN A 44 3.53 -3.96 -13.81
CA ASN A 44 4.04 -4.96 -12.87
C ASN A 44 4.81 -4.31 -11.71
N ALA A 45 4.14 -3.44 -10.96
CA ALA A 45 4.68 -2.88 -9.72
C ALA A 45 4.18 -3.66 -8.51
N TYR A 46 5.06 -3.91 -7.54
CA TYR A 46 4.79 -4.76 -6.38
C TYR A 46 5.10 -4.07 -5.06
N CYS A 47 4.33 -4.40 -4.02
CA CYS A 47 4.68 -4.01 -2.67
C CYS A 47 5.63 -5.03 -2.03
N PRO A 48 6.55 -4.61 -1.15
CA PRO A 48 7.47 -5.49 -0.46
C PRO A 48 6.82 -6.34 0.63
N SER A 49 5.59 -6.00 1.01
CA SER A 49 4.76 -6.77 1.93
C SER A 49 3.27 -6.47 1.71
N PRO A 50 2.37 -7.48 1.77
CA PRO A 50 0.92 -7.26 1.72
C PRO A 50 0.38 -6.81 3.09
N LEU A 51 1.05 -5.84 3.74
CA LEU A 51 0.67 -5.28 5.03
C LEU A 51 1.20 -3.85 5.16
N CYS A 52 0.40 -2.94 5.73
CA CYS A 52 0.64 -1.50 5.68
C CYS A 52 2.00 -1.08 6.25
N VAL A 53 2.26 -1.28 7.57
CA VAL A 53 3.51 -0.83 8.21
C VAL A 53 4.73 -1.47 7.56
N PRO A 54 4.82 -2.79 7.37
CA PRO A 54 5.97 -3.41 6.71
C PRO A 54 6.24 -2.85 5.32
N SER A 55 5.20 -2.68 4.49
CA SER A 55 5.34 -2.13 3.13
C SER A 55 5.82 -0.68 3.16
N ARG A 56 5.20 0.16 3.98
CA ARG A 56 5.52 1.60 4.10
C ARG A 56 6.93 1.82 4.63
N MET A 57 7.33 1.09 5.67
CA MET A 57 8.67 1.21 6.26
C MET A 57 9.74 0.66 5.30
N ALA A 58 9.44 -0.40 4.55
CA ALA A 58 10.33 -0.90 3.51
C ALA A 58 10.54 0.15 2.40
N MET A 59 9.46 0.76 1.91
CA MET A 59 9.52 1.84 0.93
C MET A 59 10.31 3.04 1.49
N LEU A 60 10.09 3.47 2.74
CA LEU A 60 10.84 4.59 3.31
C LEU A 60 12.34 4.34 3.33
N THR A 61 12.77 3.15 3.70
CA THR A 61 14.19 2.79 3.88
C THR A 61 14.86 2.24 2.62
N GLY A 62 14.08 1.84 1.60
CA GLY A 62 14.59 1.11 0.44
C GLY A 62 15.06 -0.31 0.76
N ARG A 63 14.66 -0.90 1.90
CA ARG A 63 15.11 -2.21 2.41
C ARG A 63 13.93 -3.15 2.62
N HIS A 64 14.17 -4.45 2.47
CA HIS A 64 13.12 -5.44 2.72
C HIS A 64 12.70 -5.48 4.19
N PRO A 65 11.44 -5.88 4.51
CA PRO A 65 10.92 -5.93 5.87
C PRO A 65 11.79 -6.74 6.84
N PHE A 66 12.37 -7.87 6.41
CA PHE A 66 13.23 -8.70 7.26
C PHE A 66 14.55 -8.02 7.67
N GLU A 67 15.03 -7.04 6.89
CA GLU A 67 16.28 -6.31 7.18
C GLU A 67 16.08 -5.14 8.14
N GLN A 68 14.88 -4.56 8.13
CA GLN A 68 14.52 -3.45 9.01
C GLN A 68 13.72 -3.88 10.24
N GLU A 69 13.39 -5.16 10.32
CA GLU A 69 12.66 -5.80 11.42
C GLU A 69 11.26 -5.22 11.67
N CYS A 70 10.56 -4.82 10.59
CA CYS A 70 9.16 -4.40 10.61
C CYS A 70 8.33 -5.40 9.81
N TRP A 71 7.65 -6.33 10.48
CA TRP A 71 6.89 -7.42 9.85
C TRP A 71 5.39 -7.32 10.08
N THR A 72 4.97 -6.60 11.14
CA THR A 72 3.56 -6.44 11.52
C THR A 72 3.20 -4.96 11.66
N ASN A 73 1.89 -4.66 11.71
CA ASN A 73 1.44 -3.29 11.91
C ASN A 73 1.71 -2.73 13.31
N ASP A 74 2.21 -3.55 14.22
CA ASP A 74 2.61 -3.14 15.57
C ASP A 74 4.14 -2.97 15.72
N ASP A 75 4.89 -3.07 14.62
CA ASP A 75 6.34 -2.91 14.65
C ASP A 75 6.75 -1.45 14.49
N TYR A 76 7.87 -1.10 15.12
CA TYR A 76 8.45 0.24 15.10
C TYR A 76 9.67 0.26 14.21
N LEU A 77 9.70 1.17 13.23
CA LEU A 77 10.94 1.47 12.53
C LEU A 77 11.88 2.20 13.50
N ARG A 78 13.15 1.82 13.50
CA ARG A 78 14.16 2.50 14.31
C ARG A 78 14.25 3.97 13.88
N SER A 79 14.29 4.90 14.86
CA SER A 79 14.35 6.34 14.60
C SER A 79 15.68 6.79 13.96
N ASP A 80 16.73 5.96 14.02
CA ASP A 80 18.01 6.19 13.35
C ASP A 80 18.11 5.53 11.95
N ALA A 81 17.00 4.96 11.44
CA ALA A 81 16.96 4.39 10.11
C ALA A 81 16.96 5.49 9.04
N ALA A 82 17.95 5.47 8.14
CA ALA A 82 17.99 6.37 7.01
C ALA A 82 16.83 6.06 6.05
N THR A 83 16.15 7.12 5.59
CA THR A 83 15.03 7.05 4.65
C THR A 83 15.28 7.91 3.42
N TRP A 84 14.53 7.72 2.34
CA TRP A 84 14.62 8.59 1.17
C TRP A 84 14.31 10.06 1.50
N LEU A 85 13.56 10.33 2.57
CA LEU A 85 13.29 11.67 3.07
C LEU A 85 14.53 12.33 3.67
N HIS A 86 15.35 11.57 4.40
CA HIS A 86 16.67 12.06 4.86
C HIS A 86 17.59 12.36 3.68
N SER A 87 17.53 11.51 2.63
CA SER A 87 18.28 11.75 1.38
C SER A 87 17.80 13.05 0.71
N ALA A 88 16.50 13.28 0.61
CA ALA A 88 15.93 14.53 0.10
C ALA A 88 16.34 15.73 0.97
N GLY A 89 16.32 15.58 2.30
CA GLY A 89 16.78 16.60 3.23
C GLY A 89 18.26 16.96 3.03
N ALA A 90 19.11 15.96 2.82
CA ALA A 90 20.53 16.17 2.50
C ALA A 90 20.75 16.91 1.16
N ALA A 91 19.80 16.81 0.22
CA ALA A 91 19.78 17.61 -1.01
C ALA A 91 19.19 19.03 -0.82
N GLY A 92 18.81 19.39 0.40
CA GLY A 92 18.29 20.72 0.74
C GLY A 92 16.78 20.89 0.59
N TYR A 93 16.02 19.79 0.51
CA TYR A 93 14.57 19.84 0.61
C TYR A 93 14.09 19.87 2.07
N ARG A 94 12.87 20.32 2.27
CA ARG A 94 12.15 20.20 3.52
C ARG A 94 10.93 19.33 3.27
N PRO A 95 11.02 17.98 3.39
CA PRO A 95 9.91 17.11 3.11
C PRO A 95 8.72 17.37 4.05
N VAL A 96 7.52 17.47 3.48
CA VAL A 96 6.26 17.72 4.21
C VAL A 96 5.31 16.56 3.99
N LEU A 97 4.60 16.18 5.03
CA LEU A 97 3.57 15.15 5.01
C LEU A 97 2.20 15.74 5.35
N ALA A 98 1.20 15.46 4.52
CA ALA A 98 -0.20 15.55 4.86
C ALA A 98 -0.79 14.14 4.97
N GLY A 99 -1.37 13.79 6.11
CA GLY A 99 -2.13 12.55 6.29
C GLY A 99 -1.33 11.33 6.76
N ARG A 100 -1.63 10.17 6.14
CA ARG A 100 -1.22 8.86 6.61
C ARG A 100 0.24 8.53 6.30
N LEU A 101 0.99 8.15 7.33
CA LEU A 101 2.27 7.48 7.24
C LEU A 101 2.19 6.04 7.79
N HIS A 102 1.34 5.84 8.79
CA HIS A 102 1.20 4.61 9.57
C HIS A 102 2.49 4.24 10.29
N SER A 103 3.18 5.24 10.82
CA SER A 103 4.34 5.02 11.68
C SER A 103 3.89 4.67 13.09
N MET A 104 4.54 3.67 13.67
CA MET A 104 4.42 3.30 15.08
C MET A 104 5.68 3.76 15.83
N GLY A 105 5.55 4.01 17.14
CA GLY A 105 6.66 4.41 18.00
C GLY A 105 6.81 5.91 18.15
N PRO A 106 7.91 6.36 18.79
CA PRO A 106 8.12 7.76 19.14
C PRO A 106 8.46 8.65 17.94
N ASP A 107 9.06 8.08 16.88
CA ASP A 107 9.36 8.85 15.67
C ASP A 107 8.18 8.77 14.71
N GLN A 108 7.44 9.87 14.59
CA GLN A 108 6.30 10.02 13.69
C GLN A 108 6.65 10.73 12.38
N LEU A 109 7.92 11.10 12.19
CA LEU A 109 8.39 11.90 11.06
C LEU A 109 9.31 11.13 10.12
N HIS A 110 10.22 10.30 10.62
CA HIS A 110 11.17 9.51 9.81
C HIS A 110 11.83 10.27 8.65
N GLY A 111 12.18 11.56 8.90
CA GLY A 111 12.81 12.43 7.91
C GLY A 111 11.90 13.50 7.30
N TYR A 112 10.59 13.49 7.56
CA TYR A 112 9.75 14.65 7.29
C TYR A 112 10.14 15.81 8.21
N ALA A 113 10.22 17.02 7.66
CA ALA A 113 10.46 18.24 8.43
C ALA A 113 9.17 18.79 9.06
N GLN A 114 8.01 18.43 8.49
CA GLN A 114 6.70 18.88 8.95
C GLN A 114 5.64 17.84 8.64
N ARG A 115 4.65 17.72 9.53
CA ARG A 115 3.44 16.94 9.31
C ARG A 115 2.23 17.84 9.57
N MET A 116 1.33 17.97 8.58
CA MET A 116 0.16 18.85 8.65
C MET A 116 -1.06 18.13 9.24
N VAL A 117 -1.47 17.02 8.63
CA VAL A 117 -2.53 16.16 9.15
C VAL A 117 -1.91 14.89 9.69
N GLY A 118 -2.23 14.54 10.92
CA GLY A 118 -1.67 13.39 11.60
C GLY A 118 -2.28 12.05 11.19
N ASP A 119 -1.82 10.97 11.82
CA ASP A 119 -2.42 9.66 11.65
C ASP A 119 -3.52 9.41 12.68
N HIS A 120 -4.48 8.55 12.36
CA HIS A 120 -5.51 8.14 13.31
C HIS A 120 -5.02 7.02 14.25
N SER A 121 -3.98 6.29 13.86
CA SER A 121 -3.40 5.22 14.68
C SER A 121 -2.68 5.81 15.90
N PRO A 122 -2.73 5.14 17.06
CA PRO A 122 -1.93 5.55 18.21
C PRO A 122 -0.44 5.32 17.92
N ASN A 123 0.42 6.16 18.51
CA ASN A 123 1.87 6.01 18.37
C ASN A 123 2.40 4.76 19.07
N TRP A 124 1.69 4.29 20.10
CA TRP A 124 2.13 3.18 20.92
C TRP A 124 1.11 2.04 20.93
N GLY A 125 1.57 0.81 20.85
CA GLY A 125 0.78 -0.35 21.19
C GLY A 125 0.30 -0.29 22.65
N GLY A 126 -0.82 -0.95 22.94
CA GLY A 126 -1.42 -0.91 24.28
C GLY A 126 -2.22 0.36 24.61
N VAL A 127 -2.10 1.43 23.86
CA VAL A 127 -3.00 2.59 23.92
C VAL A 127 -4.32 2.22 23.23
N PRO A 128 -5.49 2.62 23.79
CA PRO A 128 -6.77 2.34 23.16
C PRO A 128 -6.83 2.90 21.75
N ARG A 129 -7.28 2.07 20.80
CA ARG A 129 -7.64 2.52 19.48
C ARG A 129 -8.90 3.39 19.56
N HIS A 130 -9.16 4.15 18.51
CA HIS A 130 -10.37 4.96 18.44
C HIS A 130 -11.63 4.10 18.42
N ASP A 131 -12.68 4.59 19.10
CA ASP A 131 -14.03 4.05 18.96
C ASP A 131 -14.61 4.47 17.59
N LEU A 132 -14.91 3.51 16.75
CA LEU A 132 -15.56 3.71 15.47
C LEU A 132 -17.09 3.69 15.57
N GLY A 133 -17.67 3.64 16.77
CA GLY A 133 -19.13 3.65 16.98
C GLY A 133 -19.80 2.51 16.19
N VAL A 134 -20.73 2.87 15.31
CA VAL A 134 -21.47 1.88 14.48
C VAL A 134 -20.58 1.09 13.54
N LEU A 135 -19.36 1.57 13.26
CA LEU A 135 -18.37 0.90 12.40
C LEU A 135 -17.26 0.19 13.22
N ASP A 136 -17.47 -0.06 14.52
CA ASP A 136 -16.50 -0.80 15.33
C ASP A 136 -16.11 -2.12 14.65
N LYS A 137 -14.79 -2.44 14.60
CA LYS A 137 -14.17 -3.56 13.88
C LYS A 137 -14.36 -3.57 12.34
N ALA A 138 -15.05 -2.59 11.77
CA ALA A 138 -15.24 -2.54 10.31
C ALA A 138 -13.96 -2.16 9.55
N ASN A 139 -12.95 -1.64 10.23
CA ASN A 139 -11.64 -1.30 9.67
C ASN A 139 -10.61 -2.43 9.79
N ASP A 140 -10.91 -3.48 10.53
CA ASP A 140 -10.04 -4.63 10.75
C ASP A 140 -10.43 -5.81 9.84
N PRO A 141 -9.56 -6.79 9.60
CA PRO A 141 -9.85 -7.94 8.76
C PRO A 141 -10.73 -8.97 9.50
N TRP A 142 -11.97 -8.60 9.75
CA TRP A 142 -13.00 -9.42 10.37
C TRP A 142 -14.29 -9.38 9.57
N ARG A 143 -15.16 -10.39 9.76
CA ARG A 143 -16.49 -10.47 9.12
C ARG A 143 -17.29 -9.19 9.28
N GLU A 144 -17.17 -8.51 10.41
CA GLU A 144 -17.85 -7.24 10.69
C GLU A 144 -17.53 -6.16 9.67
N SER A 145 -16.33 -6.15 9.07
CA SER A 145 -16.01 -5.18 8.03
C SER A 145 -16.83 -5.36 6.76
N LEU A 146 -17.29 -6.59 6.49
CA LEU A 146 -18.16 -6.91 5.37
C LEU A 146 -19.64 -6.70 5.73
N GLU A 147 -20.05 -7.11 6.92
CA GLU A 147 -21.42 -6.94 7.40
C GLU A 147 -21.81 -5.47 7.61
N ARG A 148 -20.85 -4.65 8.06
CA ARG A 148 -21.02 -3.20 8.25
C ARG A 148 -20.56 -2.40 7.03
N SER A 149 -20.67 -2.96 5.83
CA SER A 149 -20.38 -2.30 4.57
C SER A 149 -21.62 -1.63 3.96
N GLY A 150 -21.44 -0.71 3.05
CA GLY A 150 -22.52 -0.12 2.26
C GLY A 150 -22.51 1.41 2.20
N ILE A 151 -23.70 2.00 2.38
CA ILE A 151 -23.90 3.45 2.32
C ILE A 151 -23.65 4.06 3.70
N GLY A 152 -22.98 5.21 3.75
CA GLY A 152 -22.75 5.96 4.97
C GLY A 152 -21.53 6.86 4.89
N GLN A 153 -20.88 7.05 6.01
CA GLN A 153 -19.63 7.81 6.14
C GLN A 153 -18.72 7.12 7.14
N SER A 154 -17.44 7.05 6.83
CA SER A 154 -16.40 6.69 7.78
C SER A 154 -15.54 7.90 8.16
N ALA A 155 -14.98 7.91 9.36
CA ALA A 155 -14.01 8.89 9.77
C ALA A 155 -12.78 8.95 8.83
N TYR A 156 -12.51 7.88 8.08
CA TYR A 156 -11.42 7.83 7.12
C TYR A 156 -11.67 8.73 5.91
N GLN A 157 -12.91 8.79 5.43
CA GLN A 157 -13.31 9.74 4.38
C GLN A 157 -13.17 11.20 4.85
N VAL A 158 -13.60 11.49 6.10
CA VAL A 158 -13.48 12.83 6.69
C VAL A 158 -12.00 13.24 6.77
N LYS A 159 -11.16 12.35 7.28
CA LYS A 159 -9.72 12.58 7.38
C LYS A 159 -9.07 12.83 6.02
N ASP A 160 -9.46 12.08 4.99
CA ASP A 160 -8.86 12.24 3.67
C ASP A 160 -9.29 13.53 2.98
N VAL A 161 -10.50 14.03 3.25
CA VAL A 161 -10.91 15.40 2.85
C VAL A 161 -10.03 16.46 3.51
N GLU A 162 -9.78 16.36 4.82
CA GLU A 162 -8.87 17.28 5.53
C GLU A 162 -7.43 17.16 4.99
N THR A 163 -6.99 15.94 4.65
CA THR A 163 -5.67 15.68 4.07
C THR A 163 -5.51 16.37 2.72
N ALA A 164 -6.51 16.26 1.84
CA ALA A 164 -6.49 16.93 0.54
C ALA A 164 -6.53 18.46 0.68
N SER A 165 -7.38 18.97 1.58
CA SER A 165 -7.44 20.41 1.88
C SER A 165 -6.11 20.96 2.37
N ALA A 166 -5.47 20.29 3.34
CA ALA A 166 -4.16 20.71 3.85
C ALA A 166 -3.06 20.66 2.79
N ALA A 167 -3.13 19.70 1.86
CA ALA A 167 -2.22 19.64 0.72
C ALA A 167 -2.43 20.82 -0.23
N CYS A 168 -3.68 21.20 -0.51
CA CYS A 168 -4.01 22.38 -1.31
C CYS A 168 -3.55 23.68 -0.64
N ASP A 169 -3.80 23.85 0.66
CA ASP A 169 -3.33 25.02 1.41
C ASP A 169 -1.81 25.16 1.34
N PHE A 170 -1.09 24.04 1.44
CA PHE A 170 0.36 24.03 1.27
C PHE A 170 0.77 24.47 -0.14
N LEU A 171 0.12 23.94 -1.19
CA LEU A 171 0.44 24.30 -2.59
C LEU A 171 0.15 25.76 -2.87
N HIS A 172 -0.95 26.31 -2.36
CA HIS A 172 -1.27 27.74 -2.45
C HIS A 172 -0.19 28.60 -1.77
N ALA A 173 0.26 28.23 -0.57
CA ALA A 173 1.34 28.94 0.12
C ALA A 173 2.68 28.89 -0.68
N ILE A 174 2.97 27.77 -1.37
CA ILE A 174 4.11 27.68 -2.29
C ILE A 174 3.95 28.60 -3.49
N GLY A 175 2.74 28.66 -4.07
CA GLY A 175 2.41 29.56 -5.18
C GLY A 175 2.61 31.03 -4.79
N GLU A 176 2.07 31.45 -3.63
CA GLU A 176 2.27 32.80 -3.08
C GLU A 176 3.76 33.13 -2.87
N ALA A 177 4.52 32.19 -2.27
CA ALA A 177 5.95 32.36 -2.06
C ALA A 177 6.70 32.55 -3.40
N ARG A 178 6.31 31.80 -4.44
CA ARG A 178 6.88 31.95 -5.80
C ARG A 178 6.57 33.31 -6.43
N HIS A 179 5.36 33.84 -6.25
CA HIS A 179 5.01 35.20 -6.67
C HIS A 179 5.87 36.24 -5.92
N GLY A 180 6.22 35.98 -4.66
CA GLY A 180 7.15 36.77 -3.85
C GLY A 180 8.62 36.61 -4.23
N GLY A 181 8.96 35.75 -5.21
CA GLY A 181 10.32 35.53 -5.71
C GLY A 181 11.05 34.33 -5.08
N ASP A 182 10.47 33.61 -4.14
CA ASP A 182 11.04 32.34 -3.61
C ASP A 182 10.92 31.23 -4.67
N ARG A 183 12.02 30.59 -5.00
CA ARG A 183 12.09 29.49 -5.97
C ARG A 183 12.53 28.16 -5.33
N ALA A 184 12.45 28.04 -4.01
CA ALA A 184 12.78 26.81 -3.32
C ALA A 184 11.85 25.68 -3.78
N PRO A 185 12.39 24.51 -4.15
CA PRO A 185 11.56 23.38 -4.55
C PRO A 185 10.90 22.76 -3.32
N PHE A 186 9.71 22.26 -3.49
CA PHE A 186 9.00 21.51 -2.43
C PHE A 186 9.13 19.98 -2.59
N CYS A 187 8.92 19.26 -1.49
CA CYS A 187 8.73 17.81 -1.43
C CYS A 187 7.53 17.53 -0.54
N LEU A 188 6.40 17.22 -1.16
CA LEU A 188 5.11 16.98 -0.49
C LEU A 188 4.69 15.51 -0.68
N THR A 189 4.40 14.82 0.43
CA THR A 189 3.69 13.56 0.44
C THR A 189 2.25 13.78 0.89
N VAL A 190 1.29 13.25 0.14
CA VAL A 190 -0.14 13.23 0.51
C VAL A 190 -0.53 11.78 0.73
N GLY A 191 -0.69 11.40 2.00
CA GLY A 191 -1.02 10.05 2.43
C GLY A 191 -2.51 9.88 2.70
N PHE A 192 -3.21 9.17 1.82
CA PHE A 192 -4.63 8.87 1.96
C PHE A 192 -4.85 7.53 2.69
N LEU A 193 -5.99 7.43 3.38
CA LEU A 193 -6.51 6.19 3.95
C LEU A 193 -7.34 5.40 2.94
N LEU A 194 -8.07 6.10 2.07
CA LEU A 194 -8.91 5.45 1.07
C LEU A 194 -8.06 4.66 0.05
N PRO A 195 -8.62 3.54 -0.43
CA PRO A 195 -9.90 2.90 -0.15
C PRO A 195 -9.89 1.84 0.96
N HIS A 196 -8.98 1.93 1.95
CA HIS A 196 -8.92 1.01 3.11
C HIS A 196 -10.29 0.91 3.81
N PRO A 197 -10.74 -0.30 4.28
CA PRO A 197 -11.97 -0.44 5.04
C PRO A 197 -11.99 0.48 6.29
N PRO A 198 -13.15 0.94 6.75
CA PRO A 198 -14.50 0.40 6.50
C PRO A 198 -14.99 0.56 5.06
N TYR A 199 -15.57 -0.52 4.48
CA TYR A 199 -16.18 -0.47 3.14
C TYR A 199 -17.51 0.27 3.19
N VAL A 200 -17.46 1.56 3.48
CA VAL A 200 -18.60 2.45 3.59
C VAL A 200 -18.34 3.65 2.71
N ALA A 201 -19.22 3.89 1.74
CA ALA A 201 -19.13 4.99 0.80
C ALA A 201 -20.27 5.97 0.99
N TRP A 202 -20.04 7.25 0.70
CA TRP A 202 -21.11 8.22 0.66
C TRP A 202 -22.18 7.80 -0.35
N ARG A 203 -23.43 8.18 -0.06
CA ARG A 203 -24.60 7.75 -0.86
C ARG A 203 -24.43 8.00 -2.36
N GLU A 204 -23.94 9.16 -2.74
CA GLU A 204 -23.72 9.53 -4.13
C GLU A 204 -22.62 8.69 -4.80
N ASP A 205 -21.55 8.34 -4.07
CA ASP A 205 -20.46 7.53 -4.58
C ASP A 205 -20.88 6.07 -4.70
N TYR A 206 -21.60 5.54 -3.70
CA TYR A 206 -22.15 4.19 -3.73
C TYR A 206 -23.13 4.02 -4.90
N ALA A 207 -24.05 4.98 -5.09
CA ALA A 207 -25.10 4.93 -6.13
C ALA A 207 -24.51 4.89 -7.56
N ARG A 208 -23.30 5.41 -7.77
CA ARG A 208 -22.61 5.32 -9.07
C ARG A 208 -22.35 3.89 -9.50
N PHE A 209 -22.11 3.01 -8.55
CA PHE A 209 -21.64 1.64 -8.79
C PHE A 209 -22.67 0.56 -8.45
N ALA A 210 -23.79 0.90 -7.82
CA ALA A 210 -24.86 -0.03 -7.51
C ALA A 210 -25.35 -0.77 -8.79
N GLY A 211 -25.26 -2.11 -8.78
CA GLY A 211 -25.60 -2.97 -9.91
C GLY A 211 -24.63 -2.87 -11.12
N ARG A 212 -23.46 -2.23 -10.97
CA ARG A 212 -22.49 -2.03 -12.07
C ARG A 212 -21.14 -2.66 -11.79
N VAL A 213 -20.87 -3.06 -10.55
CA VAL A 213 -19.60 -3.72 -10.19
C VAL A 213 -19.56 -5.11 -10.86
N PRO A 214 -18.47 -5.43 -11.59
CA PRO A 214 -18.35 -6.72 -12.25
C PRO A 214 -18.49 -7.88 -11.25
N PRO A 215 -19.05 -9.02 -11.64
CA PRO A 215 -19.04 -10.20 -10.78
C PRO A 215 -17.59 -10.61 -10.47
N LEU A 216 -17.44 -11.43 -9.42
CA LEU A 216 -16.14 -12.03 -9.12
C LEU A 216 -15.72 -12.93 -10.29
N ALA A 217 -14.45 -12.79 -10.72
CA ALA A 217 -13.87 -13.66 -11.72
C ALA A 217 -13.65 -15.08 -11.15
N HIS A 218 -13.25 -15.15 -9.88
CA HIS A 218 -12.92 -16.40 -9.19
C HIS A 218 -13.53 -16.41 -7.77
N PRO A 219 -14.86 -16.66 -7.63
CA PRO A 219 -15.52 -16.62 -6.33
C PRO A 219 -15.11 -17.76 -5.39
N ALA A 220 -14.65 -18.90 -5.95
CA ALA A 220 -14.27 -20.07 -5.18
C ALA A 220 -12.74 -20.13 -4.96
N PRO A 221 -12.30 -20.64 -3.79
CA PRO A 221 -10.88 -20.88 -3.54
C PRO A 221 -10.30 -21.93 -4.47
N PRO A 222 -8.96 -21.96 -4.68
CA PRO A 222 -8.28 -23.08 -5.33
C PRO A 222 -8.58 -24.41 -4.65
N THR A 223 -8.48 -25.51 -5.40
CA THR A 223 -8.76 -26.85 -4.85
C THR A 223 -7.54 -27.77 -5.10
N PRO A 224 -6.88 -28.24 -4.02
CA PRO A 224 -7.08 -27.89 -2.61
C PRO A 224 -6.54 -26.48 -2.29
N PRO A 225 -7.15 -25.77 -1.33
CA PRO A 225 -6.64 -24.47 -0.90
C PRO A 225 -5.35 -24.65 -0.09
N HIS A 226 -4.44 -23.70 -0.19
CA HIS A 226 -3.27 -23.68 0.69
C HIS A 226 -3.71 -23.61 2.17
N PRO A 227 -3.02 -24.26 3.12
CA PRO A 227 -3.41 -24.26 4.55
C PRO A 227 -3.56 -22.85 5.15
N TRP A 228 -2.74 -21.88 4.72
CA TRP A 228 -2.86 -20.48 5.12
C TRP A 228 -4.21 -19.87 4.70
N GLU A 229 -4.62 -20.06 3.45
CA GLU A 229 -5.87 -19.50 2.92
C GLU A 229 -7.10 -20.09 3.62
N ARG A 230 -7.08 -21.42 3.86
CA ARG A 230 -8.12 -22.09 4.63
C ARG A 230 -8.22 -21.50 6.03
N TRP A 231 -7.10 -21.46 6.73
CA TRP A 231 -7.03 -20.92 8.09
C TRP A 231 -7.45 -19.45 8.14
N TRP A 232 -7.01 -18.63 7.15
CA TRP A 232 -7.37 -17.22 7.08
C TRP A 232 -8.89 -17.06 6.97
N ARG A 233 -9.54 -17.77 6.04
CA ARG A 233 -11.02 -17.72 5.88
C ARG A 233 -11.76 -18.18 7.13
N GLU A 234 -11.32 -19.27 7.74
CA GLU A 234 -11.92 -19.81 8.97
C GLU A 234 -11.71 -18.87 10.16
N SER A 235 -10.48 -18.39 10.38
CA SER A 235 -10.13 -17.52 11.51
C SER A 235 -10.75 -16.12 11.42
N ARG A 236 -11.12 -15.66 10.21
CA ARG A 236 -11.76 -14.36 9.96
C ARG A 236 -13.27 -14.48 9.75
N ASP A 237 -13.80 -15.69 9.86
CA ASP A 237 -15.22 -16.00 9.68
C ASP A 237 -15.78 -15.51 8.33
N ILE A 238 -15.01 -15.74 7.24
CA ILE A 238 -15.37 -15.29 5.88
C ILE A 238 -15.55 -16.45 4.91
N ALA A 239 -15.64 -17.69 5.41
CA ALA A 239 -15.75 -18.87 4.54
C ALA A 239 -17.12 -18.95 3.82
N ASP A 240 -18.15 -18.31 4.35
CA ASP A 240 -19.54 -18.40 3.91
C ASP A 240 -20.24 -17.04 3.72
N VAL A 241 -19.47 -16.01 3.33
CA VAL A 241 -20.04 -14.68 3.06
C VAL A 241 -21.04 -14.74 1.92
N GLY A 242 -22.29 -14.33 2.17
CA GLY A 242 -23.37 -14.37 1.18
C GLY A 242 -23.22 -13.34 0.05
N ALA A 243 -23.71 -13.68 -1.14
CA ALA A 243 -23.61 -12.84 -2.32
C ALA A 243 -24.09 -11.38 -2.11
N PRO A 244 -25.19 -11.07 -1.39
CA PRO A 244 -25.60 -9.69 -1.15
C PRO A 244 -24.58 -8.88 -0.34
N VAL A 245 -23.88 -9.51 0.62
CA VAL A 245 -22.83 -8.86 1.41
C VAL A 245 -21.60 -8.59 0.54
N ILE A 246 -21.21 -9.55 -0.29
CA ILE A 246 -20.12 -9.43 -1.25
C ILE A 246 -20.37 -8.25 -2.20
N GLU A 247 -21.55 -8.22 -2.82
CA GLU A 247 -21.93 -7.14 -3.74
C GLU A 247 -21.91 -5.78 -3.05
N ARG A 248 -22.51 -5.68 -1.88
CA ARG A 248 -22.56 -4.45 -1.09
C ARG A 248 -21.17 -3.92 -0.71
N ALA A 249 -20.31 -4.79 -0.20
CA ALA A 249 -18.94 -4.41 0.19
C ALA A 249 -18.11 -3.97 -1.01
N ARG A 250 -18.20 -4.68 -2.14
CA ARG A 250 -17.51 -4.33 -3.38
C ARG A 250 -18.04 -3.02 -3.97
N THR A 251 -19.35 -2.81 -3.97
CA THR A 251 -19.96 -1.55 -4.44
C THR A 251 -19.45 -0.36 -3.62
N ALA A 252 -19.39 -0.50 -2.30
CA ALA A 252 -18.83 0.52 -1.44
C ALA A 252 -17.33 0.78 -1.73
N TYR A 253 -16.55 -0.28 -1.94
CA TYR A 253 -15.13 -0.14 -2.27
C TYR A 253 -14.91 0.65 -3.59
N TYR A 254 -15.70 0.38 -4.64
CA TYR A 254 -15.66 1.15 -5.89
C TYR A 254 -16.01 2.62 -5.65
N GLY A 255 -16.98 2.89 -4.78
CA GLY A 255 -17.31 4.25 -4.33
C GLY A 255 -16.15 4.93 -3.58
N LEU A 256 -15.42 4.19 -2.75
CA LEU A 256 -14.23 4.71 -2.06
C LEU A 256 -13.07 5.02 -3.03
N VAL A 257 -12.85 4.18 -4.05
CA VAL A 257 -11.86 4.45 -5.12
C VAL A 257 -12.24 5.69 -5.90
N TRP A 258 -13.51 5.85 -6.26
CA TRP A 258 -14.01 7.06 -6.92
C TRP A 258 -13.75 8.32 -6.08
N ARG A 259 -14.02 8.25 -4.75
CA ARG A 259 -13.77 9.37 -3.84
C ARG A 259 -12.28 9.68 -3.72
N LEU A 260 -11.44 8.67 -3.61
CA LEU A 260 -9.98 8.83 -3.62
C LEU A 260 -9.51 9.54 -4.89
N ASP A 261 -9.99 9.12 -6.07
CA ASP A 261 -9.63 9.75 -7.34
C ASP A 261 -10.07 11.22 -7.40
N ALA A 262 -11.24 11.55 -6.86
CA ALA A 262 -11.71 12.94 -6.76
C ALA A 262 -10.78 13.79 -5.87
N LEU A 263 -10.39 13.31 -4.69
CA LEU A 263 -9.47 14.01 -3.78
C LEU A 263 -8.06 14.18 -4.40
N ILE A 264 -7.59 13.19 -5.14
CA ILE A 264 -6.37 13.32 -5.95
C ILE A 264 -6.55 14.41 -7.01
N GLY A 265 -7.72 14.45 -7.64
CA GLY A 265 -8.06 15.49 -8.61
C GLY A 265 -8.00 16.90 -8.02
N ASP A 266 -8.51 17.09 -6.80
CA ASP A 266 -8.46 18.36 -6.10
C ASP A 266 -7.00 18.81 -5.86
N VAL A 267 -6.13 17.92 -5.35
CA VAL A 267 -4.71 18.22 -5.14
C VAL A 267 -3.98 18.53 -6.44
N LEU A 268 -4.25 17.76 -7.51
CA LEU A 268 -3.67 18.01 -8.83
C LEU A 268 -4.19 19.33 -9.45
N GLY A 269 -5.45 19.68 -9.17
CA GLY A 269 -6.03 20.99 -9.55
C GLY A 269 -5.30 22.14 -8.88
N CYS A 270 -5.15 22.10 -7.56
CA CYS A 270 -4.40 23.11 -6.81
C CYS A 270 -2.96 23.26 -7.30
N LEU A 271 -2.27 22.15 -7.62
CA LEU A 271 -0.93 22.17 -8.19
C LEU A 271 -0.87 22.92 -9.54
N ALA A 272 -1.86 22.66 -10.42
CA ALA A 272 -1.93 23.28 -11.74
C ALA A 272 -2.34 24.76 -11.67
N ASP A 273 -3.29 25.12 -10.80
CA ASP A 273 -3.76 26.50 -10.60
C ASP A 273 -2.62 27.43 -10.15
N GLU A 274 -1.67 26.88 -9.37
CA GLU A 274 -0.47 27.62 -8.94
C GLU A 274 0.69 27.58 -9.98
N GLY A 275 0.47 26.95 -11.13
CA GLY A 275 1.51 26.82 -12.19
C GLY A 275 2.73 26.04 -11.74
N LEU A 276 2.55 25.04 -10.86
CA LEU A 276 3.63 24.24 -10.29
C LEU A 276 3.80 22.89 -10.99
N ASP A 277 2.87 22.49 -11.84
CA ASP A 277 2.75 21.13 -12.38
C ASP A 277 3.83 20.78 -13.43
N ASP A 278 4.36 21.76 -14.18
CA ASP A 278 5.40 21.53 -15.18
C ASP A 278 6.77 21.18 -14.56
N ASP A 279 7.08 21.73 -13.39
CA ASP A 279 8.35 21.50 -12.67
C ASP A 279 8.24 20.38 -11.61
N THR A 280 7.13 19.66 -11.57
CA THR A 280 6.84 18.68 -10.51
C THR A 280 6.89 17.24 -11.04
N LEU A 281 7.73 16.40 -10.39
CA LEU A 281 7.60 14.96 -10.45
C LEU A 281 6.39 14.55 -9.60
N ILE A 282 5.38 13.97 -10.24
CA ILE A 282 4.20 13.41 -9.57
C ILE A 282 4.35 11.89 -9.58
N VAL A 283 4.18 11.27 -8.42
CA VAL A 283 4.20 9.82 -8.24
C VAL A 283 2.92 9.40 -7.53
N TYR A 284 2.19 8.45 -8.09
CA TYR A 284 1.05 7.81 -7.44
C TYR A 284 1.28 6.32 -7.26
N THR A 285 1.04 5.81 -6.05
CA THR A 285 1.00 4.38 -5.74
C THR A 285 0.21 4.12 -4.45
N THR A 286 0.16 2.85 -4.03
CA THR A 286 -0.43 2.38 -2.76
C THR A 286 0.52 1.42 -2.05
N ASP A 287 0.31 1.19 -0.78
CA ASP A 287 1.15 0.29 0.02
C ASP A 287 0.94 -1.20 -0.26
N HIS A 288 -0.26 -1.63 -0.63
CA HIS A 288 -0.63 -2.98 -1.05
C HIS A 288 -2.02 -2.95 -1.70
N GLY A 289 -2.45 -4.10 -2.26
CA GLY A 289 -3.76 -4.25 -2.87
C GLY A 289 -4.85 -4.77 -1.93
N ASP A 290 -5.94 -5.26 -2.52
CA ASP A 290 -7.09 -5.89 -1.86
C ASP A 290 -7.65 -7.04 -2.69
N GLN A 291 -7.97 -8.17 -2.06
CA GLN A 291 -8.55 -9.36 -2.68
C GLN A 291 -10.01 -9.15 -3.16
N LEU A 292 -10.76 -8.32 -2.47
CA LEU A 292 -12.15 -7.94 -2.81
C LEU A 292 -13.09 -9.12 -3.13
N GLY A 293 -12.95 -10.23 -2.42
CA GLY A 293 -13.79 -11.40 -2.55
C GLY A 293 -13.29 -12.45 -3.54
N GLU A 294 -12.25 -12.16 -4.33
CA GLU A 294 -11.66 -13.17 -5.22
C GLU A 294 -11.12 -14.36 -4.42
N ARG A 295 -11.32 -15.57 -4.89
CA ARG A 295 -10.97 -16.82 -4.20
C ARG A 295 -11.62 -16.99 -2.82
N GLY A 296 -12.71 -16.25 -2.54
CA GLY A 296 -13.30 -16.15 -1.19
C GLY A 296 -12.38 -15.47 -0.17
N LEU A 297 -11.44 -14.65 -0.64
CA LEU A 297 -10.47 -13.89 0.16
C LEU A 297 -10.82 -12.40 0.16
N TRP A 298 -10.51 -11.73 1.26
CA TRP A 298 -10.74 -10.31 1.46
C TRP A 298 -9.50 -9.63 2.04
N TRP A 299 -9.43 -8.34 1.85
CA TRP A 299 -8.32 -7.48 2.30
C TRP A 299 -6.98 -7.87 1.68
N LYS A 300 -5.99 -8.07 2.46
CA LYS A 300 -4.57 -8.34 2.19
C LYS A 300 -4.12 -9.63 2.87
N HIS A 301 -2.86 -9.75 3.27
CA HIS A 301 -2.27 -10.89 4.01
C HIS A 301 -2.04 -12.15 3.17
N THR A 302 -2.11 -12.03 1.86
CA THR A 302 -1.74 -13.11 0.93
C THR A 302 -0.67 -12.60 -0.03
N LEU A 303 0.02 -13.51 -0.69
CA LEU A 303 1.00 -13.17 -1.71
C LEU A 303 0.44 -13.30 -3.13
N TYR A 304 -0.88 -13.37 -3.31
CA TYR A 304 -1.55 -13.28 -4.61
C TYR A 304 -1.43 -11.89 -5.22
N GLU A 305 -1.48 -11.84 -6.56
CA GLU A 305 -1.39 -10.59 -7.35
C GLU A 305 -2.34 -9.50 -6.82
N ASP A 306 -3.56 -9.86 -6.44
CA ASP A 306 -4.55 -8.92 -5.89
C ASP A 306 -4.08 -8.20 -4.61
N SER A 307 -3.22 -8.81 -3.81
CA SER A 307 -2.66 -8.22 -2.59
C SER A 307 -1.33 -7.52 -2.81
N VAL A 308 -0.46 -8.07 -3.69
CA VAL A 308 0.93 -7.61 -3.78
C VAL A 308 1.22 -6.73 -4.98
N ARG A 309 0.40 -6.80 -6.05
CA ARG A 309 0.56 -5.99 -7.24
C ARG A 309 -0.22 -4.68 -7.09
N VAL A 310 0.47 -3.57 -7.21
CA VAL A 310 -0.04 -2.23 -6.89
C VAL A 310 -0.05 -1.32 -8.12
N PRO A 311 -0.94 -0.30 -8.18
CA PRO A 311 -0.84 0.74 -9.19
C PRO A 311 0.43 1.56 -8.98
N LEU A 312 1.09 1.94 -10.06
CA LEU A 312 2.22 2.86 -10.06
C LEU A 312 2.18 3.73 -11.31
N VAL A 313 2.04 5.03 -11.11
CA VAL A 313 2.01 6.03 -12.19
C VAL A 313 2.97 7.15 -11.84
N LEU A 314 3.81 7.54 -12.80
CA LEU A 314 4.71 8.68 -12.69
C LEU A 314 4.43 9.68 -13.82
N ARG A 315 4.39 10.97 -13.49
CA ARG A 315 4.34 12.08 -14.46
C ARG A 315 5.44 13.08 -14.13
N TRP A 316 6.23 13.43 -15.14
CA TRP A 316 7.20 14.51 -15.04
C TRP A 316 7.37 15.13 -16.42
N PRO A 317 6.70 16.25 -16.70
CA PRO A 317 6.73 16.88 -18.02
C PRO A 317 8.15 17.10 -18.54
N GLU A 318 8.36 16.91 -19.83
CA GLU A 318 9.65 17.03 -20.53
C GLU A 318 10.78 16.07 -20.06
N ARG A 319 10.59 15.34 -18.97
CA ARG A 319 11.60 14.43 -18.41
C ARG A 319 11.29 12.95 -18.63
N ILE A 320 10.03 12.63 -18.71
CA ILE A 320 9.53 11.27 -18.98
C ILE A 320 8.48 11.30 -20.09
N PRO A 321 8.33 10.23 -20.89
CA PRO A 321 7.33 10.20 -21.96
C PRO A 321 5.91 10.22 -21.38
N ALA A 322 4.96 10.69 -22.19
CA ALA A 322 3.56 10.71 -21.86
C ALA A 322 2.80 9.54 -22.51
N GLY A 323 1.82 8.98 -21.82
CA GLY A 323 0.92 7.93 -22.32
C GLY A 323 1.57 6.58 -22.56
N GLU A 324 2.71 6.31 -21.93
CA GLU A 324 3.42 5.04 -22.11
C GLU A 324 3.18 4.08 -20.95
N ARG A 325 3.38 2.80 -21.24
CA ARG A 325 3.34 1.72 -20.25
C ARG A 325 4.70 1.04 -20.14
N ARG A 326 4.98 0.52 -18.94
CA ARG A 326 6.18 -0.28 -18.65
C ARG A 326 5.75 -1.63 -18.11
N VAL A 327 6.27 -2.67 -18.74
CA VAL A 327 5.99 -4.08 -18.40
C VAL A 327 7.02 -4.67 -17.45
N GLN A 328 8.11 -3.95 -17.23
CA GLN A 328 9.18 -4.37 -16.31
C GLN A 328 8.62 -4.62 -14.92
N VAL A 329 9.18 -5.62 -14.25
CA VAL A 329 8.85 -5.97 -12.88
C VAL A 329 9.62 -5.06 -11.93
N VAL A 330 8.90 -4.25 -11.17
CA VAL A 330 9.45 -3.23 -10.26
C VAL A 330 8.75 -3.31 -8.90
N ASP A 331 9.33 -2.68 -7.88
CA ASP A 331 8.70 -2.61 -6.56
C ASP A 331 8.75 -1.20 -5.92
N LEU A 332 8.17 -1.06 -4.74
CA LEU A 332 8.14 0.21 -4.02
C LEU A 332 9.52 0.64 -3.50
N LEU A 333 10.50 -0.28 -3.41
CA LEU A 333 11.88 0.08 -3.08
C LEU A 333 12.51 0.86 -4.24
N ASP A 334 12.20 0.45 -5.50
CA ASP A 334 12.62 1.14 -6.71
C ASP A 334 12.00 2.56 -6.79
N VAL A 335 10.76 2.72 -6.33
CA VAL A 335 10.10 4.05 -6.24
C VAL A 335 10.85 4.97 -5.28
N ALA A 336 11.23 4.48 -4.10
CA ALA A 336 12.01 5.26 -3.13
C ALA A 336 13.37 5.70 -3.70
N ALA A 337 14.09 4.79 -4.34
CA ALA A 337 15.37 5.08 -4.98
C ALA A 337 15.22 6.12 -6.10
N THR A 338 14.15 6.00 -6.90
CA THR A 338 13.83 6.95 -7.98
C THR A 338 13.54 8.34 -7.45
N MET A 339 12.72 8.47 -6.39
CA MET A 339 12.42 9.77 -5.77
C MET A 339 13.69 10.40 -5.18
N ALA A 340 14.49 9.65 -4.42
CA ALA A 340 15.76 10.14 -3.87
C ALA A 340 16.71 10.64 -4.97
N ALA A 341 16.87 9.87 -6.05
CA ALA A 341 17.73 10.24 -7.18
C ALA A 341 17.20 11.46 -7.93
N ALA A 342 15.89 11.55 -8.18
CA ALA A 342 15.25 12.67 -8.87
C ALA A 342 15.46 13.99 -8.10
N LEU A 343 15.45 13.94 -6.76
CA LEU A 343 15.70 15.09 -5.90
C LEU A 343 17.20 15.41 -5.73
N GLY A 344 18.09 14.58 -6.29
CA GLY A 344 19.55 14.77 -6.20
C GLY A 344 20.12 14.45 -4.81
N GLY A 345 19.42 13.67 -4.02
CA GLY A 345 19.89 13.19 -2.73
C GLY A 345 20.92 12.06 -2.85
N PRO A 346 21.71 11.82 -1.80
CA PRO A 346 22.59 10.66 -1.77
C PRO A 346 21.79 9.36 -1.83
N PRO A 347 22.35 8.28 -2.45
CA PRO A 347 21.67 6.99 -2.49
C PRO A 347 21.46 6.44 -1.07
N LEU A 348 20.37 5.69 -0.88
CA LEU A 348 20.09 5.05 0.39
C LEU A 348 21.14 3.97 0.69
N PRO A 349 21.82 4.02 1.83
CA PRO A 349 22.80 3.00 2.18
C PRO A 349 22.07 1.67 2.42
N PHE A 350 22.60 0.60 1.81
CA PHE A 350 22.02 -0.76 1.89
C PHE A 350 20.60 -0.90 1.33
N GLY A 351 20.14 0.07 0.54
CA GLY A 351 18.88 -0.03 -0.18
C GLY A 351 18.98 -0.99 -1.37
N HIS A 352 17.90 -1.74 -1.62
CA HIS A 352 17.78 -2.66 -2.78
C HIS A 352 17.09 -1.99 -3.97
N GLY A 353 16.42 -0.86 -3.75
CA GLY A 353 15.71 -0.13 -4.80
C GLY A 353 16.65 0.41 -5.88
N ARG A 354 16.18 0.37 -7.11
CA ARG A 354 16.87 0.83 -8.32
C ARG A 354 16.15 2.04 -8.90
N ASP A 355 16.89 2.99 -9.45
CA ASP A 355 16.28 4.12 -10.16
C ASP A 355 15.52 3.65 -11.40
N LEU A 356 14.22 3.97 -11.48
CA LEU A 356 13.34 3.62 -12.59
C LEU A 356 13.55 4.52 -13.83
N MET A 357 14.21 5.67 -13.71
CA MET A 357 14.37 6.62 -14.81
C MET A 357 15.00 6.03 -16.08
N PRO A 358 15.96 5.09 -16.02
CA PRO A 358 16.48 4.43 -17.23
C PRO A 358 15.41 3.70 -18.02
N ILE A 359 14.59 2.86 -17.38
CA ILE A 359 13.50 2.11 -18.04
C ILE A 359 12.30 2.99 -18.38
N ILE A 360 12.06 4.05 -17.64
CA ILE A 360 11.03 5.05 -17.97
C ILE A 360 11.37 5.73 -19.29
N ARG A 361 12.61 6.19 -19.48
CA ARG A 361 13.05 6.87 -20.68
C ARG A 361 13.27 5.95 -21.88
N ASN A 362 13.63 4.70 -21.62
CA ASN A 362 13.87 3.69 -22.66
C ASN A 362 13.37 2.32 -22.17
N ALA A 363 12.22 1.89 -22.67
CA ALA A 363 11.62 0.59 -22.33
C ALA A 363 12.54 -0.62 -22.61
N ARG A 364 13.61 -0.44 -23.40
CA ARG A 364 14.60 -1.49 -23.71
C ARG A 364 15.88 -1.37 -22.88
N ALA A 365 15.96 -0.44 -21.94
CA ALA A 365 17.12 -0.36 -21.05
C ALA A 365 17.28 -1.67 -20.26
N PRO A 366 18.52 -2.11 -20.00
CA PRO A 366 18.76 -3.30 -19.19
C PRO A 366 18.09 -3.19 -17.83
N TRP A 367 17.31 -4.21 -17.46
CA TRP A 367 16.59 -4.28 -16.20
C TRP A 367 16.51 -5.74 -15.73
N LEU A 368 16.66 -5.94 -14.43
CA LEU A 368 16.42 -7.24 -13.82
C LEU A 368 14.94 -7.30 -13.40
N ASP A 369 14.14 -8.07 -14.13
CA ASP A 369 12.72 -8.27 -13.86
C ASP A 369 12.52 -9.20 -12.66
N GLU A 370 12.93 -8.74 -11.45
CA GLU A 370 12.85 -9.52 -10.24
C GLU A 370 12.50 -8.64 -9.04
N VAL A 371 11.52 -9.10 -8.25
CA VAL A 371 11.09 -8.47 -6.98
C VAL A 371 10.71 -9.53 -5.96
N PHE A 372 10.67 -9.10 -4.68
CA PHE A 372 10.25 -9.92 -3.55
C PHE A 372 9.13 -9.24 -2.77
N SER A 373 8.24 -10.06 -2.20
CA SER A 373 7.29 -9.62 -1.18
C SER A 373 7.23 -10.66 -0.08
N GLU A 374 7.10 -10.21 1.17
CA GLU A 374 7.07 -11.13 2.30
C GLU A 374 5.95 -10.82 3.28
N HIS A 375 5.38 -11.88 3.85
CA HIS A 375 4.39 -11.82 4.90
C HIS A 375 4.84 -12.68 6.07
N CYS A 376 5.44 -12.03 7.08
CA CYS A 376 5.97 -12.66 8.28
C CYS A 376 5.17 -12.16 9.48
N THR A 377 4.83 -13.06 10.41
CA THR A 377 3.96 -12.74 11.54
C THR A 377 4.30 -13.61 12.74
N ASP A 378 3.90 -13.20 13.92
CA ASP A 378 3.95 -13.98 15.16
C ASP A 378 2.76 -14.94 15.34
N THR A 379 1.81 -14.94 14.39
CA THR A 379 0.65 -15.84 14.42
C THR A 379 1.11 -17.29 14.29
N VAL A 380 0.64 -18.16 15.18
CA VAL A 380 0.96 -19.59 15.23
C VAL A 380 -0.32 -20.40 14.99
N PRO A 381 -0.73 -20.61 13.74
CA PRO A 381 -1.88 -21.44 13.43
C PRO A 381 -1.63 -22.92 13.76
N ALA A 382 -2.69 -23.66 14.09
CA ALA A 382 -2.56 -25.09 14.41
C ALA A 382 -1.91 -25.93 13.30
N TRP A 383 -2.14 -25.56 12.04
CA TRP A 383 -1.59 -26.27 10.89
C TRP A 383 -0.07 -26.14 10.72
N THR A 384 0.59 -25.19 11.39
CA THR A 384 2.05 -24.97 11.27
C THR A 384 2.87 -25.88 12.19
N GLY A 385 2.23 -26.68 13.05
CA GLY A 385 2.92 -27.50 14.02
C GLY A 385 3.69 -26.69 15.08
N GLY A 386 3.16 -25.52 15.45
CA GLY A 386 3.74 -24.67 16.50
C GLY A 386 4.73 -23.61 15.99
N ARG A 387 4.86 -23.44 14.67
CA ARG A 387 5.68 -22.37 14.07
C ARG A 387 4.83 -21.14 13.72
N SER A 388 5.41 -19.96 13.83
CA SER A 388 4.80 -18.74 13.29
C SER A 388 4.87 -18.73 11.77
N VAL A 389 3.95 -18.00 11.14
CA VAL A 389 3.84 -17.95 9.69
C VAL A 389 4.91 -17.04 9.11
N GLN A 390 5.77 -17.61 8.25
CA GLN A 390 6.81 -16.93 7.51
C GLN A 390 6.63 -17.27 6.03
N GLN A 391 6.31 -16.28 5.22
CA GLN A 391 6.05 -16.44 3.79
C GLN A 391 6.85 -15.42 3.00
N ARG A 392 7.40 -15.82 1.87
CA ARG A 392 8.04 -14.93 0.90
C ARG A 392 7.75 -15.41 -0.51
N MET A 393 7.53 -14.46 -1.40
CA MET A 393 7.50 -14.72 -2.83
C MET A 393 8.70 -14.10 -3.54
N VAL A 394 9.04 -14.67 -4.68
CA VAL A 394 9.83 -14.04 -5.74
C VAL A 394 9.02 -14.04 -7.03
N ARG A 395 8.95 -12.89 -7.70
CA ARG A 395 8.59 -12.80 -9.10
C ARG A 395 9.83 -12.52 -9.92
N SER A 396 10.09 -13.36 -10.93
CA SER A 396 11.21 -13.22 -11.86
C SER A 396 10.71 -13.41 -13.29
N GLY A 397 10.66 -12.34 -14.07
CA GLY A 397 10.00 -12.31 -15.37
C GLY A 397 8.51 -12.68 -15.25
N ASP A 398 8.09 -13.72 -15.97
CA ASP A 398 6.70 -14.22 -15.96
C ASP A 398 6.44 -15.26 -14.86
N TRP A 399 7.47 -15.72 -14.17
CA TRP A 399 7.34 -16.75 -13.14
C TRP A 399 7.23 -16.14 -11.74
N LYS A 400 6.35 -16.72 -10.95
CA LYS A 400 6.20 -16.38 -9.53
C LYS A 400 6.26 -17.64 -8.68
N LEU A 401 7.10 -17.62 -7.65
CA LEU A 401 7.16 -18.68 -6.65
C LEU A 401 6.80 -18.10 -5.28
N VAL A 402 5.88 -18.77 -4.58
CA VAL A 402 5.48 -18.45 -3.21
C VAL A 402 5.96 -19.56 -2.29
N TYR A 403 6.73 -19.21 -1.28
CA TYR A 403 7.19 -20.15 -0.26
C TYR A 403 6.58 -19.83 1.11
N SER A 404 5.95 -20.81 1.70
CA SER A 404 5.51 -20.80 3.10
C SER A 404 6.40 -21.74 3.89
N HIS A 405 7.06 -21.24 4.94
CA HIS A 405 8.04 -22.00 5.71
C HIS A 405 7.47 -23.33 6.25
N GLY A 406 8.13 -24.43 5.90
CA GLY A 406 7.72 -25.78 6.26
C GLY A 406 6.73 -26.45 5.32
N TYR A 407 6.40 -25.81 4.19
CA TYR A 407 5.52 -26.35 3.14
C TYR A 407 6.21 -26.39 1.78
N ALA A 408 5.65 -27.17 0.87
CA ALA A 408 6.08 -27.13 -0.52
C ALA A 408 5.79 -25.74 -1.11
N PRO A 409 6.67 -25.21 -1.96
CA PRO A 409 6.41 -23.94 -2.63
C PRO A 409 5.27 -24.09 -3.65
N GLN A 410 4.60 -22.98 -3.96
CA GLN A 410 3.67 -22.84 -5.07
C GLN A 410 4.39 -22.13 -6.23
N LEU A 411 4.11 -22.51 -7.48
CA LEU A 411 4.70 -21.93 -8.67
C LEU A 411 3.62 -21.54 -9.68
N PHE A 412 3.68 -20.32 -10.18
CA PHE A 412 2.72 -19.77 -11.15
C PHE A 412 3.44 -19.22 -12.38
N ASP A 413 2.84 -19.44 -13.56
CA ASP A 413 3.23 -18.82 -14.83
C ASP A 413 2.25 -17.68 -15.13
N LEU A 414 2.62 -16.46 -14.76
CA LEU A 414 1.75 -15.29 -14.86
C LEU A 414 1.50 -14.81 -16.30
N ALA A 415 2.27 -15.29 -17.28
CA ALA A 415 2.00 -15.01 -18.69
C ALA A 415 0.77 -15.79 -19.20
N HIS A 416 0.58 -17.01 -18.71
CA HIS A 416 -0.51 -17.90 -19.13
C HIS A 416 -1.63 -18.04 -18.09
N ASP A 417 -1.31 -17.75 -16.83
CA ASP A 417 -2.23 -17.82 -15.68
C ASP A 417 -2.05 -16.58 -14.80
N PRO A 418 -2.44 -15.38 -15.28
CA PRO A 418 -2.31 -14.14 -14.53
C PRO A 418 -3.15 -14.09 -13.23
N ASP A 419 -4.12 -15.00 -13.12
CA ASP A 419 -5.01 -15.12 -11.96
C ASP A 419 -4.56 -16.19 -10.96
N GLU A 420 -3.37 -16.81 -11.16
CA GLU A 420 -2.75 -17.77 -10.22
C GLU A 420 -3.68 -18.93 -9.81
N ARG A 421 -4.34 -19.52 -10.80
CA ARG A 421 -5.33 -20.59 -10.59
C ARG A 421 -4.70 -21.97 -10.52
N HIS A 422 -3.53 -22.15 -11.16
CA HIS A 422 -2.89 -23.44 -11.35
C HIS A 422 -1.50 -23.45 -10.74
N ASP A 423 -1.36 -24.13 -9.62
CA ASP A 423 -0.05 -24.37 -9.01
C ASP A 423 0.72 -25.42 -9.79
N LEU A 424 1.79 -25.00 -10.46
CA LEU A 424 2.66 -25.81 -11.31
C LEU A 424 3.83 -26.46 -10.54
N ALA A 425 3.95 -26.22 -9.22
CA ALA A 425 5.11 -26.68 -8.44
C ALA A 425 5.27 -28.20 -8.42
N GLY A 426 4.17 -28.96 -8.57
CA GLY A 426 4.19 -30.43 -8.64
C GLY A 426 4.58 -31.00 -10.01
N GLU A 427 4.63 -30.18 -11.05
CA GLU A 427 4.85 -30.64 -12.42
C GLU A 427 6.34 -30.82 -12.75
N ARG A 428 6.72 -32.01 -13.24
CA ARG A 428 8.12 -32.35 -13.54
C ARG A 428 8.77 -31.40 -14.56
N GLN A 429 8.01 -30.96 -15.54
CA GLN A 429 8.51 -30.06 -16.59
C GLN A 429 8.94 -28.69 -16.04
N HIS A 430 8.39 -28.25 -14.92
CA HIS A 430 8.72 -26.97 -14.29
C HIS A 430 9.71 -27.09 -13.12
N ALA A 431 10.24 -28.30 -12.84
CA ALA A 431 11.14 -28.54 -11.70
C ALA A 431 12.39 -27.65 -11.72
N VAL A 432 12.99 -27.41 -12.88
CA VAL A 432 14.20 -26.57 -13.01
C VAL A 432 13.89 -25.13 -12.62
N THR A 433 12.79 -24.56 -13.12
CA THR A 433 12.34 -23.21 -12.79
C THR A 433 11.97 -23.10 -11.32
N ARG A 434 11.17 -24.04 -10.81
CA ARG A 434 10.81 -24.11 -9.39
C ARG A 434 12.04 -24.11 -8.49
N ASP A 435 13.01 -25.00 -8.75
CA ASP A 435 14.17 -25.17 -7.88
C ASP A 435 15.13 -23.96 -7.95
N ALA A 436 15.20 -23.29 -9.11
CA ALA A 436 15.95 -22.04 -9.26
C ALA A 436 15.30 -20.92 -8.45
N LEU A 437 14.00 -20.70 -8.59
CA LEU A 437 13.27 -19.67 -7.83
C LEU A 437 13.18 -19.99 -6.33
N PHE A 438 13.12 -21.27 -5.95
CA PHE A 438 13.13 -21.68 -4.56
C PHE A 438 14.47 -21.32 -3.88
N ARG A 439 15.58 -21.51 -4.56
CA ARG A 439 16.89 -21.02 -4.06
C ARG A 439 16.91 -19.51 -3.98
N ARG A 440 16.31 -18.83 -4.96
CA ARG A 440 16.29 -17.37 -5.02
C ARG A 440 15.42 -16.75 -3.93
N VAL A 441 14.27 -17.34 -3.59
CA VAL A 441 13.39 -16.84 -2.53
C VAL A 441 14.03 -16.97 -1.14
N LEU A 442 14.94 -17.91 -0.95
CA LEU A 442 15.66 -18.12 0.31
C LEU A 442 16.98 -17.34 0.40
N ASP A 443 17.43 -16.73 -0.70
CA ASP A 443 18.69 -16.00 -0.73
C ASP A 443 18.65 -14.81 0.25
N GLY A 444 19.52 -14.84 1.27
CA GLY A 444 19.57 -13.84 2.33
C GLY A 444 18.37 -13.84 3.30
N TRP A 445 17.37 -14.71 3.10
CA TRP A 445 16.15 -14.79 3.91
C TRP A 445 16.08 -16.11 4.70
N ASP A 446 16.20 -16.00 6.00
CA ASP A 446 16.17 -17.13 6.94
C ASP A 446 14.89 -17.08 7.78
N PRO A 447 13.88 -17.93 7.48
CA PRO A 447 12.60 -17.91 8.17
C PRO A 447 12.67 -18.27 9.66
N ASP A 448 13.60 -19.13 10.08
CA ASP A 448 13.76 -19.50 11.49
C ASP A 448 14.37 -18.34 12.28
N ARG A 449 15.35 -17.66 11.71
CA ARG A 449 15.91 -16.43 12.28
C ARG A 449 14.87 -15.33 12.38
N ILE A 450 14.07 -15.13 11.33
CA ILE A 450 12.99 -14.12 11.33
C ILE A 450 11.97 -14.44 12.42
N ALA A 451 11.51 -15.69 12.52
CA ALA A 451 10.58 -16.13 13.57
C ALA A 451 11.13 -15.86 14.99
N SER A 452 12.41 -16.15 15.21
CA SER A 452 13.09 -15.88 16.48
C SER A 452 13.13 -14.38 16.79
N ARG A 453 13.48 -13.55 15.80
CA ARG A 453 13.51 -12.09 15.96
C ARG A 453 12.12 -11.50 16.23
N ILE A 454 11.09 -11.96 15.52
CA ILE A 454 9.71 -11.55 15.78
C ILE A 454 9.31 -11.87 17.22
N ALA A 455 9.65 -13.06 17.72
CA ALA A 455 9.36 -13.46 19.10
C ALA A 455 10.14 -12.61 20.14
N GLU A 456 11.38 -12.21 19.86
CA GLU A 456 12.15 -11.29 20.70
C GLU A 456 11.51 -9.89 20.71
N ARG A 457 11.21 -9.34 19.53
CA ARG A 457 10.53 -8.05 19.38
C ARG A 457 9.16 -8.02 20.07
N ARG A 458 8.42 -9.14 20.03
CA ARG A 458 7.14 -9.24 20.76
C ARG A 458 7.32 -9.07 22.27
N ARG A 459 8.39 -9.63 22.86
CA ARG A 459 8.68 -9.44 24.29
C ARG A 459 8.98 -7.98 24.61
N GLU A 460 9.77 -7.30 23.79
CA GLU A 460 10.06 -5.87 23.93
C GLU A 460 8.76 -5.04 23.80
N LYS A 461 7.96 -5.29 22.77
CA LYS A 461 6.66 -4.62 22.56
C LYS A 461 5.72 -4.80 23.75
N ASN A 462 5.64 -5.99 24.34
CA ASN A 462 4.80 -6.23 25.51
C ASN A 462 5.18 -5.34 26.70
N VAL A 463 6.45 -5.02 26.89
CA VAL A 463 6.92 -4.07 27.92
C VAL A 463 6.49 -2.65 27.58
N LEU A 464 6.67 -2.25 26.31
CA LEU A 464 6.26 -0.92 25.84
C LEU A 464 4.74 -0.74 25.90
N ASP A 465 3.97 -1.74 25.57
CA ASP A 465 2.51 -1.73 25.65
C ASP A 465 2.05 -1.61 27.12
N ALA A 466 2.69 -2.31 28.04
CA ALA A 466 2.40 -2.21 29.48
C ALA A 466 2.74 -0.81 30.02
N TRP A 467 3.89 -0.28 29.59
CA TRP A 467 4.28 1.11 29.92
C TRP A 467 3.29 2.13 29.35
N ALA A 468 2.91 2.02 28.09
CA ALA A 468 1.99 2.95 27.45
C ALA A 468 0.60 2.94 28.09
N ARG A 469 0.09 1.76 28.49
CA ARG A 469 -1.17 1.65 29.27
C ARG A 469 -1.08 2.35 30.64
N SER A 470 0.08 2.27 31.29
CA SER A 470 0.27 2.84 32.64
C SER A 470 0.54 4.34 32.61
N VAL A 471 1.47 4.75 31.75
CA VAL A 471 2.00 6.13 31.69
C VAL A 471 1.10 7.03 30.85
N ARG A 472 0.45 6.45 29.82
CA ARG A 472 -0.37 7.18 28.83
C ARG A 472 0.41 8.34 28.20
N PRO A 473 1.51 8.03 27.49
CA PRO A 473 2.31 9.05 26.83
C PRO A 473 1.48 9.81 25.80
N ASP A 474 1.87 11.04 25.51
CA ASP A 474 1.23 11.84 24.47
C ASP A 474 1.37 11.16 23.11
N ASP A 475 0.32 11.25 22.29
CA ASP A 475 0.32 10.79 20.91
C ASP A 475 0.62 11.98 19.99
N ASP A 476 1.88 12.12 19.60
CA ASP A 476 2.29 13.19 18.68
C ASP A 476 1.62 13.02 17.31
N PHE A 477 1.15 14.11 16.74
CA PHE A 477 0.51 14.16 15.42
C PHE A 477 -0.69 13.21 15.28
N ARG A 478 -1.36 12.82 16.36
CA ARG A 478 -2.55 11.98 16.24
C ARG A 478 -3.76 12.79 15.80
N TRP A 479 -4.34 12.41 14.65
CA TRP A 479 -5.61 12.97 14.21
C TRP A 479 -6.75 12.45 15.08
N GLN A 480 -7.60 13.37 15.55
CA GLN A 480 -8.70 13.03 16.44
C GLN A 480 -9.87 12.42 15.66
N LEU A 481 -10.00 11.11 15.71
CA LEU A 481 -11.15 10.40 15.18
C LEU A 481 -12.31 10.50 16.18
N LEU A 482 -13.45 10.99 15.73
CA LEU A 482 -14.66 11.10 16.52
C LEU A 482 -15.68 10.03 16.10
N PRO A 483 -16.35 9.32 17.04
CA PRO A 483 -17.35 8.30 16.71
C PRO A 483 -18.49 8.80 15.81
N GLU A 484 -18.91 10.06 15.97
CA GLU A 484 -19.95 10.72 15.17
C GLU A 484 -19.57 10.94 13.70
N HIS A 485 -18.30 10.81 13.33
CA HIS A 485 -17.87 10.78 11.94
C HIS A 485 -18.26 9.47 11.23
N ASN A 486 -18.67 8.45 12.00
CA ASN A 486 -19.01 7.14 11.48
C ASN A 486 -20.54 6.95 11.47
N ARG A 487 -21.09 6.75 10.29
CA ARG A 487 -22.52 6.54 10.06
C ARG A 487 -22.73 5.42 9.06
N LEU A 488 -23.68 4.56 9.33
CA LEU A 488 -24.14 3.53 8.40
C LEU A 488 -25.63 3.77 8.11
N GLU A 489 -25.96 3.82 6.86
CA GLU A 489 -27.33 4.04 6.38
C GLU A 489 -27.91 2.76 5.80
N PRO A 490 -29.25 2.58 5.84
CA PRO A 490 -29.88 1.48 5.13
C PRO A 490 -29.52 1.52 3.63
N VAL A 491 -29.13 0.37 3.11
CA VAL A 491 -28.97 0.20 1.66
C VAL A 491 -30.37 -0.11 1.11
N PRO A 492 -30.86 0.60 0.09
CA PRO A 492 -32.13 0.25 -0.56
C PRO A 492 -32.08 -1.19 -1.10
N ASP A 493 -33.20 -1.89 -0.99
CA ASP A 493 -33.38 -3.24 -1.52
C ASP A 493 -33.23 -3.27 -3.08
#